data_e3378144203722b5e77520c62f09f04f
#
_entry.id   e3378144203722b5e77520c62f09f04f
#
_cell.length_a   1.000
_cell.length_b   1.000
_cell.length_c   1.000
_cell.angle_alpha   90.00
_cell.angle_beta   90.00
_cell.angle_gamma   90.00
#
_symmetry.space_group_name_H-M   'P 1'
#
loop_
_entity.id
_entity.type
_entity.pdbx_description
1 polymer ?
#
loop_
_entity_poly.entity_id
_entity_poly.type
_entity_poly.pdbx_seq_one_letter_code
_entity_poly.pdbx_strand_id
1 'polypeptide(L)'
;LHHLTDAQKIDFLRALLPLLKQDGCIFIGDVAFRTREELEACRTAAGEDWDSDEIYFVYGELRPHFPTLTFESFSHCTALLTLRR
;
A
#
# COMPACT_ATOMS: atom_id res chain seq x y z
N LEU A 1 3.50 7.91 -3.71
CA LEU A 1 2.15 7.37 -3.50
C LEU A 1 1.64 7.54 -2.07
N HIS A 2 2.52 7.62 -1.08
CA HIS A 2 2.08 7.79 0.31
C HIS A 2 1.54 9.19 0.63
N HIS A 3 1.59 10.13 -0.31
CA HIS A 3 0.94 11.44 -0.17
C HIS A 3 -0.50 11.44 -0.68
N LEU A 4 -0.96 10.37 -1.32
CA LEU A 4 -2.31 10.25 -1.83
C LEU A 4 -3.24 9.67 -0.76
N THR A 5 -4.50 10.08 -0.76
CA THR A 5 -5.51 9.40 0.05
C THR A 5 -5.74 7.98 -0.45
N ASP A 6 -6.38 7.13 0.35
CA ASP A 6 -6.67 5.77 -0.07
C ASP A 6 -7.50 5.73 -1.36
N ALA A 7 -8.50 6.61 -1.48
CA ALA A 7 -9.32 6.72 -2.69
C ALA A 7 -8.46 7.12 -3.90
N GLN A 8 -7.55 8.08 -3.72
CA GLN A 8 -6.65 8.52 -4.79
C GLN A 8 -5.68 7.40 -5.19
N LYS A 9 -5.18 6.61 -4.23
CA LYS A 9 -4.33 5.45 -4.52
C LYS A 9 -5.06 4.41 -5.35
N ILE A 10 -6.30 4.12 -5.00
CA ILE A 10 -7.14 3.17 -5.74
C ILE A 10 -7.36 3.65 -7.16
N ASP A 11 -7.74 4.91 -7.34
CA ASP A 11 -7.98 5.50 -8.66
C ASP A 11 -6.71 5.49 -9.52
N PHE A 12 -5.57 5.83 -8.93
CA PHE A 12 -4.28 5.82 -9.61
C PHE A 12 -3.91 4.42 -10.11
N LEU A 13 -4.03 3.41 -9.24
CA LEU A 13 -3.71 2.03 -9.60
C LEU A 13 -4.67 1.49 -10.65
N ARG A 14 -5.95 1.81 -10.57
CA ARG A 14 -6.95 1.43 -11.57
C ARG A 14 -6.65 2.05 -12.94
N ALA A 15 -6.14 3.27 -12.95
CA ALA A 15 -5.76 3.94 -14.20
C ALA A 15 -4.53 3.30 -14.83
N LEU A 16 -3.62 2.75 -14.04
CA LEU A 16 -2.40 2.11 -14.53
C LEU A 16 -2.64 0.70 -15.06
N LEU A 17 -3.56 -0.06 -14.46
CA LEU A 17 -3.78 -1.47 -14.80
C LEU A 17 -4.04 -1.71 -16.29
N PRO A 18 -4.91 -0.94 -16.98
CA PRO A 18 -5.15 -1.15 -18.40
C PRO A 18 -3.94 -0.89 -19.28
N LEU A 19 -2.94 -0.15 -18.77
CA LEU A 19 -1.72 0.15 -19.51
C LEU A 19 -0.69 -0.97 -19.43
N LEU A 20 -0.90 -1.95 -18.55
CA LEU A 20 -0.01 -3.09 -18.40
C LEU A 20 -0.27 -4.11 -19.51
N LYS A 21 0.80 -4.77 -19.95
CA LYS A 21 0.69 -5.93 -20.81
C LYS A 21 0.03 -7.08 -20.04
N GLN A 22 -0.41 -8.11 -20.76
CA GLN A 22 -1.14 -9.24 -20.19
C GLN A 22 -0.46 -9.85 -18.97
N ASP A 23 0.87 -9.97 -19.00
CA ASP A 23 1.66 -10.52 -17.89
C ASP A 23 2.34 -9.43 -17.05
N GLY A 24 1.92 -8.18 -17.21
CA GLY A 24 2.52 -7.05 -16.51
C GLY A 24 2.11 -6.99 -15.06
N CYS A 25 2.95 -6.33 -14.26
CA CYS A 25 2.66 -6.07 -12.86
C CYS A 25 3.24 -4.73 -12.42
N ILE A 26 2.69 -4.20 -11.32
CA ILE A 26 3.15 -2.99 -10.67
C ILE A 26 3.80 -3.39 -9.36
N PHE A 27 5.04 -2.95 -9.13
CA PHE A 27 5.75 -3.16 -7.87
C PHE A 27 5.76 -1.86 -7.08
N ILE A 28 5.32 -1.91 -5.84
CA ILE A 28 5.29 -0.75 -4.95
C ILE A 28 6.10 -1.10 -3.70
N GLY A 29 7.30 -0.52 -3.60
CA GLY A 29 8.13 -0.64 -2.40
C GLY A 29 7.97 0.63 -1.57
N ASP A 30 7.36 0.54 -0.39
CA ASP A 30 7.10 1.70 0.45
C ASP A 30 6.81 1.25 1.89
N VAL A 31 6.61 2.23 2.77
CA VAL A 31 6.05 1.97 4.09
C VAL A 31 4.62 1.48 3.92
N ALA A 32 4.37 0.26 4.32
CA ALA A 32 3.08 -0.39 4.13
C ALA A 32 2.80 -1.38 5.25
N PHE A 33 1.55 -1.57 5.56
CA PHE A 33 1.11 -2.44 6.64
C PHE A 33 0.08 -3.45 6.12
N ARG A 34 0.09 -4.64 6.72
CA ARG A 34 -0.85 -5.69 6.34
C ARG A 34 -2.28 -5.33 6.79
N THR A 35 -2.41 -4.77 8.00
CA THR A 35 -3.69 -4.43 8.59
C THR A 35 -3.64 -3.02 9.19
N ARG A 36 -4.83 -2.46 9.44
CA ARG A 36 -4.95 -1.17 10.10
C ARG A 36 -4.38 -1.23 11.52
N GLU A 37 -4.55 -2.33 12.21
CA GLU A 37 -4.02 -2.54 13.56
C GLU A 37 -2.50 -2.46 13.59
N GLU A 38 -1.82 -3.03 12.60
CA GLU A 38 -0.36 -2.93 12.49
C GLU A 38 0.09 -1.49 12.26
N LEU A 39 -0.63 -0.73 11.43
CA LEU A 39 -0.35 0.68 11.21
C LEU A 39 -0.48 1.46 12.51
N GLU A 40 -1.55 1.27 13.24
CA GLU A 40 -1.80 1.98 14.50
C GLU A 40 -0.77 1.62 15.57
N ALA A 41 -0.32 0.37 15.63
CA ALA A 41 0.73 -0.05 16.54
C ALA A 41 2.05 0.65 16.23
N CYS A 42 2.40 0.76 14.95
CA CYS A 42 3.62 1.45 14.52
C CYS A 42 3.52 2.96 14.82
N ARG A 43 2.35 3.55 14.59
CA ARG A 43 2.09 4.96 14.90
C ARG A 43 2.28 5.24 16.39
N THR A 44 1.72 4.39 17.24
CA THR A 44 1.85 4.52 18.69
C THR A 44 3.31 4.41 19.14
N ALA A 45 4.05 3.45 18.56
CA ALA A 45 5.46 3.26 18.89
C ALA A 45 6.34 4.42 18.41
N ALA A 46 6.02 5.03 17.28
CA ALA A 46 6.77 6.15 16.73
C ALA A 46 6.51 7.46 17.50
N GLY A 47 5.30 7.62 18.06
CA GLY A 47 4.94 8.80 18.81
C GLY A 47 5.07 10.08 17.99
N GLU A 48 5.93 11.01 18.45
CA GLU A 48 6.14 12.31 17.79
C GLU A 48 6.91 12.18 16.47
N ASP A 49 7.59 11.07 16.24
CA ASP A 49 8.32 10.83 14.99
C ASP A 49 7.38 10.40 13.85
N TRP A 50 6.12 10.17 14.13
CA TRP A 50 5.14 9.80 13.10
C TRP A 50 4.79 11.00 12.24
N ASP A 51 4.90 10.84 10.91
CA ASP A 51 4.51 11.89 9.97
C ASP A 51 3.02 11.74 9.65
N SER A 52 2.21 12.62 10.24
CA SER A 52 0.76 12.61 10.05
C SER A 52 0.32 13.14 8.68
N ASP A 53 1.22 13.76 7.93
CA ASP A 53 0.92 14.25 6.58
C ASP A 53 1.00 13.15 5.53
N GLU A 54 1.57 11.99 5.87
CA GLU A 54 1.69 10.86 4.97
C GLU A 54 0.59 9.83 5.22
N ILE A 55 0.10 9.24 4.13
CA ILE A 55 -0.94 8.21 4.16
C ILE A 55 -0.33 6.94 3.61
N TYR A 56 -0.07 5.99 4.50
CA TYR A 56 0.61 4.75 4.16
C TYR A 56 -0.37 3.69 3.63
N PHE A 57 0.18 2.75 2.87
CA PHE A 57 -0.61 1.64 2.36
C PHE A 57 -1.03 0.69 3.47
N VAL A 58 -2.28 0.26 3.44
CA VAL A 58 -2.79 -0.85 4.26
C VAL A 58 -3.30 -1.93 3.31
N TYR A 59 -2.56 -3.03 3.21
CA TYR A 59 -2.84 -4.10 2.26
C TYR A 59 -4.26 -4.64 2.40
N GLY A 60 -4.69 -4.94 3.63
CA GLY A 60 -6.01 -5.50 3.89
C GLY A 60 -7.17 -4.62 3.45
N GLU A 61 -6.95 -3.30 3.36
CA GLU A 61 -7.97 -2.35 2.91
C GLU A 61 -7.97 -2.17 1.40
N LEU A 62 -6.83 -2.43 0.75
CA LEU A 62 -6.73 -2.35 -0.72
C LEU A 62 -7.11 -3.65 -1.41
N ARG A 63 -6.90 -4.79 -0.75
CA ARG A 63 -7.11 -6.11 -1.33
C ARG A 63 -8.50 -6.33 -1.91
N PRO A 64 -9.61 -5.85 -1.29
CA PRO A 64 -10.95 -5.99 -1.87
C PRO A 64 -11.12 -5.30 -3.23
N HIS A 65 -10.33 -4.26 -3.48
CA HIS A 65 -10.36 -3.51 -4.75
C HIS A 65 -9.45 -4.13 -5.81
N PHE A 66 -8.45 -4.90 -5.39
CA PHE A 66 -7.43 -5.47 -6.27
C PHE A 66 -7.20 -6.94 -5.89
N PRO A 67 -8.01 -7.87 -6.42
CA PRO A 67 -7.92 -9.28 -6.03
C PRO A 67 -6.56 -9.94 -6.29
N THR A 68 -5.77 -9.38 -7.20
CA THR A 68 -4.44 -9.90 -7.53
C THR A 68 -3.31 -9.27 -6.71
N LEU A 69 -3.65 -8.33 -5.82
CA LEU A 69 -2.65 -7.66 -4.99
C LEU A 69 -2.03 -8.64 -4.00
N THR A 70 -0.69 -8.63 -3.94
CA THR A 70 0.07 -9.43 -2.98
C THR A 70 0.92 -8.53 -2.10
N PHE A 71 1.34 -9.05 -0.96
CA PHE A 71 2.08 -8.32 0.07
C PHE A 71 3.26 -9.16 0.52
N GLU A 72 4.45 -8.54 0.55
CA GLU A 72 5.66 -9.16 1.07
C GLU A 72 6.34 -8.21 2.04
N SER A 73 6.46 -8.61 3.30
CA SER A 73 7.04 -7.78 4.35
C SER A 73 8.56 -7.93 4.37
N PHE A 74 9.27 -6.80 4.39
CA PHE A 74 10.73 -6.78 4.57
C PHE A 74 11.14 -6.35 5.98
N SER A 75 10.26 -5.61 6.66
CA SER A 75 10.42 -5.22 8.05
C SER A 75 9.03 -4.98 8.64
N HIS A 76 8.97 -4.55 9.90
CA HIS A 76 7.67 -4.30 10.53
C HIS A 76 6.88 -3.13 9.90
N CYS A 77 7.52 -2.29 9.09
CA CYS A 77 6.84 -1.15 8.46
C CYS A 77 7.17 -0.96 6.98
N THR A 78 8.02 -1.81 6.39
CA THR A 78 8.38 -1.73 4.96
C THR A 78 7.97 -3.01 4.24
N ALA A 79 7.31 -2.87 3.12
CA ALA A 79 6.81 -4.01 2.37
C ALA A 79 6.84 -3.74 0.87
N LEU A 80 6.78 -4.82 0.10
CA LEU A 80 6.57 -4.80 -1.33
C LEU A 80 5.13 -5.23 -1.62
N LEU A 81 4.38 -4.35 -2.27
CA LEU A 81 3.08 -4.66 -2.82
C LEU A 81 3.25 -4.98 -4.30
N THR A 82 2.70 -6.08 -4.75
CA THR A 82 2.73 -6.45 -6.17
C THR A 82 1.30 -6.53 -6.68
N LEU A 83 1.00 -5.71 -7.67
CA LEU A 83 -0.31 -5.68 -8.32
C LEU A 83 -0.18 -6.24 -9.73
N ARG A 84 -0.89 -7.32 -10.01
CA ARG A 84 -0.93 -7.96 -11.33
C ARG A 84 -2.19 -7.56 -12.07
N ARG A 85 -2.08 -7.51 -13.38
CA ARG A 85 -3.22 -7.24 -14.24
C ARG A 85 -4.26 -8.35 -14.22
#